data_af02acb43e12fe7f6b90e5ea5e633104
#
_entry.id   af02acb43e12fe7f6b90e5ea5e633104
#
_cell.length_a   1.000
_cell.length_b   1.000
_cell.length_c   1.000
_cell.angle_alpha   90.00
_cell.angle_beta   90.00
_cell.angle_gamma   90.00
#
_symmetry.space_group_name_H-M   'P 1'
#
loop_
_entity.id
_entity.type
_entity.pdbx_description
1 polymer ?
#
loop_
_entity_poly.entity_id
_entity_poly.type
_entity_poly.pdbx_seq_one_letter_code
_entity_poly.pdbx_strand_id
1 'polypeptide(L)'
;MYDELQLDTLGDKKTALFLIMSDTDSTFNFLISMVYTQLFNLLCDKADDVYGGKLPIHVRCLIDECANIGQIPNLEKLVATIRSREISACLVLQAKSQLKAIYKDNADTIIGNMDSQIFLGGSEPGTLKDLSEMLGKETIDSFNTSDTRGNSPSYGTSFQKLGHELLSRDEIAVLDGGKCI
;
A
#
# COMPACT_ATOMS: atom_id res chain seq x y z
N MET A 1 -2.98 -13.90 -37.05
CA MET A 1 -2.36 -13.54 -35.78
C MET A 1 -3.32 -14.05 -34.72
N TYR A 2 -2.87 -14.91 -33.81
CA TYR A 2 -3.71 -15.46 -32.73
C TYR A 2 -3.37 -14.75 -31.45
N ASP A 3 -4.39 -14.44 -30.65
CA ASP A 3 -4.19 -13.98 -29.26
C ASP A 3 -3.95 -15.21 -28.38
N GLU A 4 -2.71 -15.43 -27.98
CA GLU A 4 -2.32 -16.56 -27.13
C GLU A 4 -2.50 -16.25 -25.65
N LEU A 5 -2.47 -14.97 -25.25
CA LEU A 5 -2.60 -14.56 -23.86
C LEU A 5 -4.04 -14.62 -23.35
N GLN A 6 -5.02 -14.31 -24.20
CA GLN A 6 -6.44 -14.31 -23.88
C GLN A 6 -6.74 -13.61 -22.55
N LEU A 7 -6.18 -12.42 -22.34
CA LEU A 7 -6.26 -11.65 -21.10
C LEU A 7 -7.71 -11.39 -20.65
N ASP A 8 -8.62 -11.28 -21.62
CA ASP A 8 -10.06 -11.08 -21.40
C ASP A 8 -10.75 -12.31 -20.76
N THR A 9 -10.13 -13.48 -20.77
CA THR A 9 -10.72 -14.71 -20.22
C THR A 9 -10.36 -14.98 -18.75
N LEU A 10 -9.49 -14.16 -18.16
CA LEU A 10 -9.00 -14.39 -16.78
C LEU A 10 -10.12 -14.36 -15.72
N GLY A 11 -11.20 -13.61 -15.97
CA GLY A 11 -12.38 -13.56 -15.09
C GLY A 11 -13.46 -14.62 -15.37
N ASP A 12 -13.30 -15.44 -16.41
CA ASP A 12 -14.31 -16.43 -16.82
C ASP A 12 -14.11 -17.79 -16.16
N LYS A 13 -12.87 -18.17 -15.94
CA LYS A 13 -12.47 -19.45 -15.35
C LYS A 13 -11.31 -19.28 -14.40
N LYS A 14 -11.14 -20.22 -13.46
CA LYS A 14 -9.99 -20.23 -12.55
C LYS A 14 -8.69 -20.39 -13.33
N THR A 15 -7.94 -19.32 -13.46
CA THR A 15 -6.69 -19.24 -14.23
C THR A 15 -5.62 -18.53 -13.40
N ALA A 16 -4.38 -18.93 -13.54
CA ALA A 16 -3.22 -18.21 -13.04
C ALA A 16 -2.33 -17.81 -14.21
N LEU A 17 -2.08 -16.51 -14.36
CA LEU A 17 -1.15 -15.94 -15.32
C LEU A 17 0.09 -15.45 -14.58
N PHE A 18 1.27 -15.91 -14.99
CA PHE A 18 2.55 -15.48 -14.46
C PHE A 18 3.27 -14.62 -15.49
N LEU A 19 3.52 -13.36 -15.13
CA LEU A 19 4.33 -12.42 -15.91
C LEU A 19 5.70 -12.34 -15.25
N ILE A 20 6.69 -12.98 -15.86
CA ILE A 20 8.05 -13.05 -15.32
C ILE A 20 8.91 -12.05 -16.09
N MET A 21 9.56 -11.15 -15.36
CA MET A 21 10.48 -10.16 -15.91
C MET A 21 11.84 -10.24 -15.23
N SER A 22 12.87 -9.74 -15.91
CA SER A 22 14.19 -9.61 -15.30
C SER A 22 14.20 -8.44 -14.32
N ASP A 23 14.77 -8.63 -13.15
CA ASP A 23 15.04 -7.61 -12.14
C ASP A 23 16.30 -6.77 -12.45
N THR A 24 17.17 -7.29 -13.32
CA THR A 24 18.43 -6.61 -13.70
C THR A 24 18.37 -5.86 -15.05
N ASP A 25 17.39 -6.17 -15.90
CA ASP A 25 17.22 -5.56 -17.22
C ASP A 25 15.86 -4.89 -17.35
N SER A 26 15.84 -3.57 -17.33
CA SER A 26 14.64 -2.74 -17.44
C SER A 26 14.18 -2.50 -18.87
N THR A 27 14.89 -2.99 -19.89
CA THR A 27 14.62 -2.69 -21.31
C THR A 27 13.19 -3.02 -21.71
N PHE A 28 12.61 -4.08 -21.17
CA PHE A 28 11.28 -4.57 -21.54
C PHE A 28 10.19 -4.28 -20.50
N ASN A 29 10.47 -3.51 -19.45
CA ASN A 29 9.49 -3.22 -18.40
C ASN A 29 8.24 -2.53 -18.94
N PHE A 30 8.37 -1.72 -19.98
CA PHE A 30 7.24 -1.07 -20.64
C PHE A 30 6.21 -2.08 -21.21
N LEU A 31 6.66 -3.28 -21.62
CA LEU A 31 5.75 -4.34 -22.10
C LEU A 31 4.83 -4.81 -20.99
N ILE A 32 5.36 -4.97 -19.78
CA ILE A 32 4.55 -5.37 -18.61
C ILE A 32 3.54 -4.29 -18.26
N SER A 33 3.93 -3.02 -18.29
CA SER A 33 3.02 -1.89 -18.10
C SER A 33 1.90 -1.88 -19.16
N MET A 34 2.22 -2.19 -20.41
CA MET A 34 1.22 -2.35 -21.49
C MET A 34 0.27 -3.53 -21.24
N VAL A 35 0.80 -4.67 -20.79
CA VAL A 35 -0.02 -5.86 -20.47
C VAL A 35 -1.01 -5.52 -19.35
N TYR A 36 -0.56 -4.88 -18.25
CA TYR A 36 -1.46 -4.47 -17.18
C TYR A 36 -2.52 -3.46 -17.66
N THR A 37 -2.12 -2.50 -18.50
CA THR A 37 -3.07 -1.53 -19.07
C THR A 37 -4.15 -2.23 -19.88
N GLN A 38 -3.77 -3.16 -20.75
CA GLN A 38 -4.70 -3.93 -21.55
C GLN A 38 -5.55 -4.84 -20.69
N LEU A 39 -4.95 -5.52 -19.72
CA LEU A 39 -5.65 -6.42 -18.80
C LEU A 39 -6.78 -5.69 -18.06
N PHE A 40 -6.47 -4.58 -17.41
CA PHE A 40 -7.48 -3.82 -16.66
C PHE A 40 -8.60 -3.31 -17.57
N ASN A 41 -8.27 -2.79 -18.76
CA ASN A 41 -9.28 -2.31 -19.70
C ASN A 41 -10.19 -3.47 -20.17
N LEU A 42 -9.60 -4.57 -20.65
CA LEU A 42 -10.35 -5.73 -21.14
C LEU A 42 -11.25 -6.33 -20.06
N LEU A 43 -10.76 -6.46 -18.84
CA LEU A 43 -11.55 -7.02 -17.73
C LEU A 43 -12.67 -6.07 -17.31
N CYS A 44 -12.42 -4.75 -17.28
CA CYS A 44 -13.46 -3.78 -16.98
C CYS A 44 -14.54 -3.75 -18.04
N ASP A 45 -14.16 -3.66 -19.31
CA ASP A 45 -15.10 -3.67 -20.45
C ASP A 45 -15.93 -4.96 -20.44
N LYS A 46 -15.29 -6.10 -20.23
CA LYS A 46 -16.00 -7.38 -20.15
C LYS A 46 -16.94 -7.49 -18.96
N ALA A 47 -16.53 -6.98 -17.80
CA ALA A 47 -17.40 -6.93 -16.63
C ALA A 47 -18.65 -6.09 -16.91
N ASP A 48 -18.49 -4.94 -17.55
CA ASP A 48 -19.59 -4.02 -17.83
C ASP A 48 -20.48 -4.51 -18.98
N ASP A 49 -19.89 -4.89 -20.11
CA ASP A 49 -20.62 -5.18 -21.35
C ASP A 49 -21.21 -6.60 -21.40
N VAL A 50 -20.52 -7.58 -20.78
CA VAL A 50 -20.91 -9.00 -20.87
C VAL A 50 -21.59 -9.48 -19.60
N TYR A 51 -21.10 -9.07 -18.43
CA TYR A 51 -21.52 -9.62 -17.13
C TYR A 51 -22.37 -8.66 -16.28
N GLY A 52 -22.77 -7.51 -16.82
CA GLY A 52 -23.68 -6.59 -16.13
C GLY A 52 -23.07 -5.92 -14.90
N GLY A 53 -21.76 -5.68 -14.92
CA GLY A 53 -21.03 -4.86 -13.95
C GLY A 53 -19.99 -5.57 -13.13
N LYS A 54 -19.89 -6.92 -13.14
CA LYS A 54 -18.86 -7.65 -12.40
C LYS A 54 -18.53 -9.02 -12.99
N LEU A 55 -17.27 -9.38 -12.90
CA LEU A 55 -16.77 -10.66 -13.38
C LEU A 55 -17.33 -11.83 -12.55
N PRO A 56 -17.55 -13.00 -13.17
CA PRO A 56 -18.02 -14.19 -12.47
C PRO A 56 -16.99 -14.77 -11.50
N ILE A 57 -15.70 -14.55 -11.75
CA ILE A 57 -14.61 -14.98 -10.89
C ILE A 57 -13.76 -13.76 -10.56
N HIS A 58 -13.45 -13.58 -9.27
CA HIS A 58 -12.58 -12.50 -8.80
C HIS A 58 -11.18 -12.62 -9.39
N VAL A 59 -10.69 -11.53 -9.99
CA VAL A 59 -9.34 -11.43 -10.54
C VAL A 59 -8.46 -10.61 -9.59
N ARG A 60 -7.42 -11.25 -9.05
CA ARG A 60 -6.43 -10.58 -8.21
C ARG A 60 -5.14 -10.37 -8.99
N CYS A 61 -4.72 -9.13 -9.16
CA CYS A 61 -3.44 -8.74 -9.71
C CYS A 61 -2.44 -8.57 -8.56
N LEU A 62 -1.49 -9.49 -8.42
CA LEU A 62 -0.39 -9.37 -7.48
C LEU A 62 0.81 -8.81 -8.24
N ILE A 63 1.18 -7.58 -7.91
CA ILE A 63 2.24 -6.83 -8.60
C ILE A 63 3.42 -6.72 -7.64
N ASP A 64 4.31 -7.70 -7.73
CA ASP A 64 5.54 -7.70 -6.96
C ASP A 64 6.52 -6.68 -7.55
N GLU A 65 7.28 -6.00 -6.69
CA GLU A 65 8.17 -4.91 -7.06
C GLU A 65 7.55 -3.90 -8.04
N CYS A 66 6.35 -3.42 -7.71
CA CYS A 66 5.55 -2.54 -8.58
C CYS A 66 6.34 -1.35 -9.13
N ALA A 67 7.35 -0.87 -8.41
CA ALA A 67 8.23 0.20 -8.85
C ALA A 67 9.08 -0.17 -10.09
N ASN A 68 9.40 -1.45 -10.29
CA ASN A 68 10.25 -1.90 -11.39
C ASN A 68 9.49 -1.99 -12.71
N ILE A 69 8.17 -2.12 -12.68
CA ILE A 69 7.34 -2.21 -13.89
C ILE A 69 7.26 -0.85 -14.63
N GLY A 70 7.55 0.24 -13.94
CA GLY A 70 7.31 1.59 -14.42
C GLY A 70 5.87 2.05 -14.19
N GLN A 71 5.47 3.11 -14.87
CA GLN A 71 4.14 3.68 -14.69
C GLN A 71 3.08 2.88 -15.47
N ILE A 72 2.09 2.35 -14.77
CA ILE A 72 0.85 1.86 -15.39
C ILE A 72 -0.06 3.08 -15.59
N PRO A 73 -0.40 3.46 -16.84
CA PRO A 73 -1.22 4.63 -17.10
C PRO A 73 -2.58 4.60 -16.37
N ASN A 74 -2.96 5.73 -15.76
CA ASN A 74 -4.22 5.90 -15.04
C ASN A 74 -4.46 4.93 -13.88
N LEU A 75 -3.41 4.34 -13.29
CA LEU A 75 -3.56 3.39 -12.19
C LEU A 75 -4.37 3.99 -11.04
N GLU A 76 -4.21 5.29 -10.74
CA GLU A 76 -4.95 6.01 -9.71
C GLU A 76 -6.47 5.98 -9.91
N LYS A 77 -6.92 5.99 -11.17
CA LYS A 77 -8.34 5.87 -11.52
C LYS A 77 -8.80 4.42 -11.51
N LEU A 78 -7.95 3.53 -12.00
CA LEU A 78 -8.25 2.09 -12.04
C LEU A 78 -8.49 1.54 -10.64
N VAL A 79 -7.59 1.77 -9.70
CA VAL A 79 -7.74 1.24 -8.32
C VAL A 79 -8.98 1.76 -7.60
N ALA A 80 -9.48 2.95 -7.99
CA ALA A 80 -10.72 3.50 -7.46
C ALA A 80 -11.99 2.79 -8.00
N THR A 81 -11.91 2.13 -9.15
CA THR A 81 -13.08 1.63 -9.88
C THR A 81 -13.16 0.12 -10.03
N ILE A 82 -12.02 -0.58 -10.04
CA ILE A 82 -11.95 -2.02 -10.33
C ILE A 82 -12.64 -2.89 -9.29
N ARG A 83 -12.75 -2.42 -8.04
CA ARG A 83 -13.36 -3.17 -6.93
C ARG A 83 -14.79 -3.62 -7.23
N SER A 84 -15.62 -2.73 -7.78
CA SER A 84 -17.02 -3.05 -8.12
C SER A 84 -17.14 -4.15 -9.18
N ARG A 85 -16.09 -4.38 -9.96
CA ARG A 85 -16.02 -5.34 -11.06
C ARG A 85 -15.41 -6.70 -10.68
N GLU A 86 -15.23 -6.95 -9.38
CA GLU A 86 -14.56 -8.16 -8.87
C GLU A 86 -13.08 -8.24 -9.31
N ILE A 87 -12.40 -7.09 -9.36
CA ILE A 87 -10.98 -7.00 -9.66
C ILE A 87 -10.26 -6.32 -8.47
N SER A 88 -9.14 -6.86 -8.05
CA SER A 88 -8.30 -6.26 -7.02
C SER A 88 -6.83 -6.20 -7.43
N ALA A 89 -6.14 -5.19 -6.95
CA ALA A 89 -4.70 -5.02 -7.12
C ALA A 89 -4.00 -5.07 -5.75
N CYS A 90 -2.90 -5.81 -5.68
CA CYS A 90 -1.99 -5.83 -4.56
C CYS A 90 -0.64 -5.32 -5.06
N LEU A 91 -0.22 -4.15 -4.57
CA LEU A 91 1.03 -3.53 -4.95
C LEU A 91 2.06 -3.81 -3.86
N VAL A 92 3.14 -4.49 -4.20
CA VAL A 92 4.26 -4.73 -3.29
C VAL A 92 5.36 -3.72 -3.58
N LEU A 93 5.83 -3.05 -2.54
CA LEU A 93 6.82 -1.98 -2.61
C LEU A 93 7.84 -2.16 -1.49
N GLN A 94 9.07 -1.77 -1.74
CA GLN A 94 10.11 -1.70 -0.71
C GLN A 94 9.95 -0.44 0.16
N ALA A 95 9.43 0.65 -0.44
CA ALA A 95 9.16 1.90 0.27
C ALA A 95 8.08 2.71 -0.46
N LYS A 96 7.31 3.51 0.28
CA LYS A 96 6.30 4.42 -0.31
C LYS A 96 6.93 5.47 -1.23
N SER A 97 8.16 5.88 -0.97
CA SER A 97 8.92 6.82 -1.81
C SER A 97 9.10 6.32 -3.25
N GLN A 98 9.18 5.01 -3.47
CA GLN A 98 9.26 4.43 -4.82
C GLN A 98 7.99 4.73 -5.63
N LEU A 99 6.81 4.60 -5.02
CA LEU A 99 5.55 4.92 -5.67
C LEU A 99 5.46 6.42 -6.00
N LYS A 100 5.89 7.28 -5.07
CA LYS A 100 5.95 8.74 -5.27
C LYS A 100 6.91 9.15 -6.39
N ALA A 101 8.03 8.44 -6.56
CA ALA A 101 8.96 8.70 -7.65
C ALA A 101 8.33 8.47 -9.04
N ILE A 102 7.45 7.46 -9.18
CA ILE A 102 6.83 7.08 -10.44
C ILE A 102 5.54 7.88 -10.69
N TYR A 103 4.64 7.92 -9.71
CA TYR A 103 3.29 8.48 -9.87
C TYR A 103 3.15 9.92 -9.38
N LYS A 104 4.21 10.49 -8.77
CA LYS A 104 4.24 11.87 -8.25
C LYS A 104 3.01 12.15 -7.37
N ASP A 105 2.25 13.18 -7.66
CA ASP A 105 1.06 13.59 -6.90
C ASP A 105 -0.06 12.53 -6.90
N ASN A 106 -0.10 11.67 -7.91
CA ASN A 106 -1.09 10.58 -7.98
C ASN A 106 -0.77 9.42 -7.02
N ALA A 107 0.44 9.33 -6.47
CA ALA A 107 0.81 8.28 -5.53
C ALA A 107 -0.07 8.27 -4.28
N ASP A 108 -0.36 9.44 -3.71
CA ASP A 108 -1.19 9.55 -2.51
C ASP A 108 -2.65 9.15 -2.81
N THR A 109 -3.13 9.39 -4.04
CA THR A 109 -4.44 8.91 -4.50
C THR A 109 -4.47 7.38 -4.62
N ILE A 110 -3.41 6.78 -5.16
CA ILE A 110 -3.29 5.32 -5.24
C ILE A 110 -3.31 4.71 -3.83
N ILE A 111 -2.47 5.22 -2.93
CA ILE A 111 -2.39 4.73 -1.54
C ILE A 111 -3.73 4.90 -0.81
N GLY A 112 -4.39 6.04 -0.99
CA GLY A 112 -5.69 6.35 -0.37
C GLY A 112 -6.85 5.46 -0.85
N ASN A 113 -6.73 4.84 -2.04
CA ASN A 113 -7.70 3.89 -2.57
C ASN A 113 -7.40 2.42 -2.20
N MET A 114 -6.28 2.16 -1.49
CA MET A 114 -5.97 0.82 -0.97
C MET A 114 -6.71 0.60 0.35
N ASP A 115 -7.61 -0.38 0.39
CA ASP A 115 -8.38 -0.73 1.59
C ASP A 115 -7.51 -1.27 2.73
N SER A 116 -6.40 -1.90 2.40
CA SER A 116 -5.49 -2.52 3.37
C SER A 116 -4.05 -2.18 3.04
N GLN A 117 -3.29 -1.82 4.05
CA GLN A 117 -1.85 -1.62 3.99
C GLN A 117 -1.21 -2.58 4.97
N ILE A 118 -0.24 -3.35 4.51
CA ILE A 118 0.49 -4.32 5.34
C ILE A 118 1.97 -3.91 5.31
N PHE A 119 2.53 -3.66 6.49
CA PHE A 119 3.95 -3.39 6.64
C PHE A 119 4.66 -4.63 7.20
N LEU A 120 5.62 -5.13 6.47
CA LEU A 120 6.37 -6.35 6.79
C LEU A 120 7.76 -6.07 7.38
N GLY A 121 8.08 -4.79 7.57
CA GLY A 121 9.39 -4.34 8.02
C GLY A 121 10.06 -3.41 7.02
N GLY A 122 11.06 -2.69 7.47
CA GLY A 122 11.83 -1.74 6.68
C GLY A 122 12.32 -0.56 7.52
N SER A 123 13.28 0.18 7.00
CA SER A 123 13.94 1.29 7.70
C SER A 123 13.82 2.63 6.98
N GLU A 124 12.97 2.73 5.94
CA GLU A 124 12.80 3.98 5.20
C GLU A 124 12.04 5.01 6.04
N PRO A 125 12.68 6.17 6.37
CA PRO A 125 12.15 7.10 7.38
C PRO A 125 10.78 7.69 7.02
N GLY A 126 10.50 7.91 5.73
CA GLY A 126 9.20 8.41 5.26
C GLY A 126 8.08 7.43 5.52
N THR A 127 8.28 6.16 5.20
CA THR A 127 7.32 5.09 5.45
C THR A 127 7.06 4.90 6.95
N LEU A 128 8.12 4.89 7.77
CA LEU A 128 7.99 4.77 9.23
C LEU A 128 7.21 5.93 9.83
N LYS A 129 7.47 7.15 9.36
CA LYS A 129 6.73 8.34 9.77
C LYS A 129 5.25 8.24 9.43
N ASP A 130 4.93 7.93 8.18
CA ASP A 130 3.55 7.81 7.71
C ASP A 130 2.78 6.75 8.49
N LEU A 131 3.40 5.61 8.78
CA LEU A 131 2.79 4.53 9.57
C LEU A 131 2.51 4.96 11.00
N SER A 132 3.48 5.57 11.69
CA SER A 132 3.30 6.07 13.06
C SER A 132 2.18 7.10 13.15
N GLU A 133 2.09 8.02 12.17
CA GLU A 133 1.03 9.03 12.09
C GLU A 133 -0.35 8.39 11.79
N MET A 134 -0.41 7.36 10.93
CA MET A 134 -1.65 6.64 10.62
C MET A 134 -2.20 5.84 11.79
N LEU A 135 -1.34 5.24 12.59
CA LEU A 135 -1.72 4.51 13.80
C LEU A 135 -2.27 5.46 14.88
N GLY A 136 -1.84 6.72 14.88
CA GLY A 136 -2.33 7.74 15.77
C GLY A 136 -1.67 7.71 17.14
N LYS A 137 -2.36 8.33 18.12
CA LYS A 137 -1.83 8.54 19.48
C LYS A 137 -2.82 8.05 20.52
N GLU A 138 -2.31 7.48 21.59
CA GLU A 138 -3.04 7.21 22.82
C GLU A 138 -2.80 8.32 23.86
N THR A 139 -3.70 8.42 24.82
CA THR A 139 -3.54 9.35 25.94
C THR A 139 -2.93 8.61 27.12
N ILE A 140 -1.75 9.03 27.55
CA ILE A 140 -1.09 8.53 28.74
C ILE A 140 -1.17 9.54 29.87
N ASP A 141 -1.35 9.07 31.11
CA ASP A 141 -1.25 9.88 32.31
C ASP A 141 0.22 9.97 32.73
N SER A 142 0.76 11.19 32.75
CA SER A 142 2.10 11.46 33.21
C SER A 142 2.10 12.16 34.57
N PHE A 143 2.95 11.70 35.46
CA PHE A 143 3.10 12.23 36.81
C PHE A 143 4.44 12.95 36.94
N ASN A 144 4.41 14.26 37.14
CA ASN A 144 5.59 15.01 37.49
C ASN A 144 5.62 15.26 38.99
N THR A 145 6.66 14.79 39.67
CA THR A 145 6.95 15.09 41.07
C THR A 145 8.00 16.15 41.14
N SER A 146 7.71 17.28 41.80
CA SER A 146 8.68 18.29 42.12
C SER A 146 9.01 18.23 43.63
N ASP A 147 10.28 18.04 43.96
CA ASP A 147 10.81 18.09 45.34
C ASP A 147 11.70 19.33 45.46
N THR A 148 11.25 20.33 46.22
CA THR A 148 12.01 21.54 46.47
C THR A 148 12.68 21.40 47.85
N ARG A 149 14.01 21.24 47.85
CA ARG A 149 14.84 21.18 49.05
C ARG A 149 15.34 22.58 49.38
N GLY A 150 14.67 23.22 50.34
CA GLY A 150 15.02 24.53 50.85
C GLY A 150 14.55 24.72 52.28
N ASN A 151 14.63 25.94 52.83
CA ASN A 151 14.15 26.26 54.18
C ASN A 151 12.64 26.03 54.40
N SER A 152 11.89 25.78 53.35
CA SER A 152 10.50 25.36 53.37
C SER A 152 10.32 24.25 52.31
N PRO A 153 10.50 22.98 52.68
CA PRO A 153 10.34 21.87 51.73
C PRO A 153 8.88 21.76 51.28
N SER A 154 8.67 21.71 49.98
CA SER A 154 7.36 21.50 49.40
C SER A 154 7.37 20.31 48.42
N TYR A 155 6.36 19.51 48.52
CA TYR A 155 6.12 18.36 47.64
C TYR A 155 4.94 18.68 46.73
N GLY A 156 5.15 18.67 45.44
CA GLY A 156 4.07 18.87 44.45
C GLY A 156 3.99 17.70 43.49
N THR A 157 2.79 17.17 43.28
CA THR A 157 2.51 16.20 42.24
C THR A 157 1.60 16.85 41.20
N SER A 158 2.07 16.94 39.96
CA SER A 158 1.29 17.44 38.84
C SER A 158 0.91 16.30 37.92
N PHE A 159 -0.38 16.21 37.58
CA PHE A 159 -0.91 15.24 36.64
C PHE A 159 -1.05 15.92 35.29
N GLN A 160 -0.51 15.30 34.24
CA GLN A 160 -0.64 15.75 32.89
C GLN A 160 -1.09 14.59 32.00
N LYS A 161 -2.03 14.87 31.08
CA LYS A 161 -2.39 13.95 30.04
C LYS A 161 -1.58 14.30 28.80
N LEU A 162 -0.79 13.34 28.33
CA LEU A 162 0.07 13.50 27.14
C LEU A 162 -0.39 12.54 26.05
N GLY A 163 -0.36 13.03 24.80
CA GLY A 163 -0.53 12.17 23.63
C GLY A 163 0.78 11.42 23.37
N HIS A 164 0.75 10.09 23.43
CA HIS A 164 1.86 9.22 23.10
C HIS A 164 1.56 8.50 21.80
N GLU A 165 2.53 8.37 20.89
CA GLU A 165 2.35 7.61 19.65
C GLU A 165 2.05 6.14 20.00
N LEU A 166 1.03 5.55 19.38
CA LEU A 166 0.64 4.16 19.62
C LEU A 166 1.79 3.20 19.29
N LEU A 167 2.51 3.48 18.21
CA LEU A 167 3.81 2.92 17.89
C LEU A 167 4.70 4.05 17.36
N SER A 168 5.83 4.27 18.02
CA SER A 168 6.82 5.23 17.57
C SER A 168 7.57 4.72 16.34
N ARG A 169 8.23 5.62 15.62
CA ARG A 169 9.05 5.26 14.45
C ARG A 169 10.15 4.27 14.79
N ASP A 170 10.74 4.43 16.00
CA ASP A 170 11.82 3.57 16.46
C ASP A 170 11.33 2.15 16.76
N GLU A 171 10.13 2.01 17.33
CA GLU A 171 9.49 0.73 17.58
C GLU A 171 9.09 0.03 16.27
N ILE A 172 8.56 0.78 15.29
CA ILE A 172 8.24 0.26 13.97
C ILE A 172 9.51 -0.20 13.22
N ALA A 173 10.61 0.55 13.34
CA ALA A 173 11.87 0.24 12.68
C ALA A 173 12.53 -1.06 13.15
N VAL A 174 12.27 -1.47 14.40
CA VAL A 174 12.80 -2.72 15.00
C VAL A 174 11.77 -3.85 15.01
N LEU A 175 10.73 -3.74 14.20
CA LEU A 175 9.70 -4.78 14.08
C LEU A 175 10.35 -6.13 13.78
N ASP A 176 9.97 -7.15 14.55
CA ASP A 176 10.43 -8.53 14.35
C ASP A 176 10.02 -9.03 12.95
N GLY A 177 10.96 -9.64 12.22
CA GLY A 177 10.74 -10.16 10.87
C GLY A 177 9.64 -11.21 10.72
N GLY A 178 9.11 -11.74 11.83
CA GLY A 178 7.94 -12.63 11.86
C GLY A 178 6.61 -11.92 12.12
N LYS A 179 6.61 -10.58 12.21
CA LYS A 179 5.42 -9.76 12.51
C LYS A 179 5.12 -8.80 11.38
N CYS A 180 3.90 -8.27 11.38
CA CYS A 180 3.45 -7.21 10.47
C CYS A 180 2.56 -6.21 11.20
N ILE A 181 2.44 -5.05 10.61
CA ILE A 181 1.49 -3.99 11.00
C ILE A 181 0.49 -3.82 9.88
#